data_a87523ef4fe7552dcd2c81d0cb530810
#
_entry.id   a87523ef4fe7552dcd2c81d0cb530810
#
_cell.length_a   1.000
_cell.length_b   1.000
_cell.length_c   1.000
_cell.angle_alpha   90.00
_cell.angle_beta   90.00
_cell.angle_gamma   90.00
#
_symmetry.space_group_name_H-M   'P 1'
#
loop_
_entity.id
_entity.type
_entity.pdbx_description
1 polymer ?
#
loop_
_entity_poly.entity_id
_entity_poly.type
_entity_poly.pdbx_seq_one_letter_code
_entity_poly.pdbx_strand_id
1 'polypeptide(L)'
;MKTLFIVTLLIAGMLTTYTQACTRVVYLGKNGMVVTGRTMDWKEDLKSNIYVFPRGIERAGADKGNTIHWKSKYGSVITAGYDIGTSDGMNEKGLVANLLYLTESDYYRPNDTRPVMGISIWTQYVLDNFATVDEAVKELSKETFRIDAPDMPNGAKSTLHLAISDASGNSAIFEYIKGKLIIHEGKEYQVMTNSPSYEQQITLNNYWQQIGGLVMLPGTNRAVDRFVRASFYINVIPQTDNQREAVAGVFSVIRNVSVPLGISTPAQPN
;
A
#
# COMPACT_ATOMS: atom_id res chain seq x y z
N MET A 1 56.16 -24.43 23.71
CA MET A 1 54.86 -24.69 23.07
C MET A 1 54.02 -23.41 23.14
N LYS A 2 53.88 -22.68 22.03
CA LYS A 2 53.08 -21.46 21.97
C LYS A 2 51.76 -21.81 21.34
N THR A 3 50.70 -21.74 22.14
CA THR A 3 49.32 -22.00 21.71
C THR A 3 48.78 -20.75 20.98
N LEU A 4 48.59 -20.89 19.70
CA LEU A 4 48.03 -19.82 18.83
C LEU A 4 46.49 -19.86 18.97
N PHE A 5 45.89 -18.87 19.62
CA PHE A 5 44.44 -18.66 19.64
C PHE A 5 44.02 -18.03 18.33
N ILE A 6 43.35 -18.79 17.46
CA ILE A 6 42.69 -18.30 16.27
C ILE A 6 41.30 -17.78 16.73
N VAL A 7 41.16 -16.45 16.83
CA VAL A 7 39.88 -15.81 17.02
C VAL A 7 39.22 -15.73 15.64
N THR A 8 38.30 -16.65 15.38
CA THR A 8 37.44 -16.58 14.17
C THR A 8 36.39 -15.49 14.40
N LEU A 9 36.62 -14.34 13.81
CA LEU A 9 35.66 -13.23 13.77
C LEU A 9 34.51 -13.60 12.83
N LEU A 10 33.41 -14.09 13.38
CA LEU A 10 32.14 -14.25 12.67
C LEU A 10 31.61 -12.84 12.35
N ILE A 11 31.90 -12.35 11.17
CA ILE A 11 31.17 -11.21 10.59
C ILE A 11 29.79 -11.74 10.22
N ALA A 12 28.86 -11.67 11.16
CA ALA A 12 27.45 -11.76 10.85
C ALA A 12 27.12 -10.57 9.94
N GLY A 13 27.00 -10.83 8.65
CA GLY A 13 26.51 -9.83 7.69
C GLY A 13 25.13 -9.38 8.17
N MET A 14 25.06 -8.21 8.80
CA MET A 14 23.80 -7.52 9.06
C MET A 14 23.20 -7.20 7.69
N LEU A 15 22.25 -8.01 7.26
CA LEU A 15 21.35 -7.65 6.19
C LEU A 15 20.62 -6.39 6.65
N THR A 16 21.07 -5.24 6.18
CA THR A 16 20.40 -3.96 6.42
C THR A 16 19.07 -3.99 5.65
N THR A 17 18.03 -4.41 6.34
CA THR A 17 16.67 -4.23 5.82
C THR A 17 16.37 -2.75 5.84
N TYR A 18 16.29 -2.15 4.68
CA TYR A 18 15.96 -0.74 4.54
C TYR A 18 14.48 -0.52 4.91
N THR A 19 14.24 0.40 5.84
CA THR A 19 12.88 0.76 6.23
C THR A 19 12.22 1.54 5.12
N GLN A 20 11.26 0.93 4.48
CA GLN A 20 10.35 1.58 3.54
C GLN A 20 9.06 1.84 4.30
N ALA A 21 8.66 3.09 4.36
CA ALA A 21 7.56 3.50 5.19
C ALA A 21 6.47 4.15 4.31
N CYS A 22 5.29 3.58 4.29
CA CYS A 22 4.11 4.15 3.67
C CYS A 22 2.93 4.00 4.62
N THR A 23 2.01 4.95 4.60
CA THR A 23 0.77 4.86 5.36
C THR A 23 -0.36 5.39 4.51
N ARG A 24 -1.44 4.65 4.41
CA ARG A 24 -2.70 5.07 3.78
C ARG A 24 -3.76 5.14 4.85
N VAL A 25 -4.62 6.17 4.80
CA VAL A 25 -5.80 6.34 5.66
C VAL A 25 -7.01 6.73 4.83
N VAL A 26 -8.19 6.28 5.23
CA VAL A 26 -9.48 6.71 4.69
C VAL A 26 -10.29 7.36 5.81
N TYR A 27 -10.61 8.62 5.63
CA TYR A 27 -11.49 9.38 6.51
C TYR A 27 -12.94 9.22 6.06
N LEU A 28 -13.81 8.89 6.99
CA LEU A 28 -15.25 8.80 6.79
C LEU A 28 -15.91 9.93 7.59
N GLY A 29 -16.30 10.99 6.90
CA GLY A 29 -16.92 12.16 7.50
C GLY A 29 -18.45 12.13 7.43
N LYS A 30 -19.07 13.27 7.76
CA LYS A 30 -20.53 13.44 7.65
C LYS A 30 -20.99 13.54 6.21
N ASN A 31 -22.27 13.25 5.98
CA ASN A 31 -22.93 13.40 4.68
C ASN A 31 -22.21 12.73 3.51
N GLY A 32 -21.58 11.57 3.74
CA GLY A 32 -20.87 10.83 2.70
C GLY A 32 -19.52 11.42 2.30
N MET A 33 -18.93 12.30 3.13
CA MET A 33 -17.59 12.81 2.91
C MET A 33 -16.57 11.66 3.07
N VAL A 34 -15.82 11.35 2.01
CA VAL A 34 -14.73 10.39 2.02
C VAL A 34 -13.46 11.07 1.54
N VAL A 35 -12.38 10.97 2.31
CA VAL A 35 -11.07 11.51 1.95
C VAL A 35 -10.01 10.44 2.18
N THR A 36 -9.27 10.10 1.13
CA THR A 36 -8.11 9.21 1.24
C THR A 36 -6.84 10.04 1.24
N GLY A 37 -5.97 9.78 2.23
CA GLY A 37 -4.63 10.35 2.30
C GLY A 37 -3.58 9.27 2.42
N ARG A 38 -2.37 9.55 1.89
CA ARG A 38 -1.24 8.63 2.08
C ARG A 38 0.09 9.37 2.19
N THR A 39 1.07 8.71 2.85
CA THR A 39 2.50 9.03 2.73
C THR A 39 3.18 8.05 1.79
N MET A 40 4.19 8.52 1.06
CA MET A 40 5.12 7.67 0.34
C MET A 40 6.51 7.98 0.88
N ASP A 41 6.86 7.26 1.94
CA ASP A 41 8.13 7.48 2.65
C ASP A 41 9.14 6.48 2.09
N TRP A 42 9.98 6.94 1.18
CA TRP A 42 10.98 6.14 0.48
C TRP A 42 12.38 6.68 0.74
N LYS A 43 13.38 5.82 0.66
CA LYS A 43 14.78 6.22 0.93
C LYS A 43 15.37 7.19 -0.09
N GLU A 44 14.77 7.29 -1.25
CA GLU A 44 15.23 8.10 -2.37
C GLU A 44 14.06 8.80 -3.08
N ASP A 45 14.37 9.79 -3.90
CA ASP A 45 13.39 10.45 -4.75
C ASP A 45 12.84 9.47 -5.81
N LEU A 46 11.55 9.19 -5.75
CA LEU A 46 10.83 8.36 -6.73
C LEU A 46 10.55 9.07 -8.05
N LYS A 47 10.95 10.33 -8.20
CA LYS A 47 10.70 11.16 -9.38
C LYS A 47 9.23 11.11 -9.81
N SER A 48 8.35 11.20 -8.81
CA SER A 48 6.91 11.06 -9.02
C SER A 48 6.34 12.21 -9.84
N ASN A 49 5.62 11.87 -10.89
CA ASN A 49 4.83 12.80 -11.69
C ASN A 49 3.34 12.53 -11.51
N ILE A 50 2.52 13.55 -11.77
CA ILE A 50 1.06 13.43 -11.80
C ILE A 50 0.63 13.36 -13.26
N TYR A 51 -0.15 12.33 -13.60
CA TYR A 51 -0.73 12.15 -14.92
C TYR A 51 -2.26 12.18 -14.88
N VAL A 52 -2.85 12.71 -15.92
CA VAL A 52 -4.28 12.67 -16.17
C VAL A 52 -4.52 11.79 -17.39
N PHE A 53 -5.20 10.67 -17.19
CA PHE A 53 -5.54 9.74 -18.26
C PHE A 53 -7.02 9.85 -18.63
N PRO A 54 -7.34 10.04 -19.92
CA PRO A 54 -8.73 10.00 -20.38
C PRO A 54 -9.26 8.57 -20.46
N ARG A 55 -10.57 8.43 -20.65
CA ARG A 55 -11.21 7.17 -21.04
C ARG A 55 -10.73 6.71 -22.41
N GLY A 56 -10.83 5.42 -22.68
CA GLY A 56 -10.62 4.84 -23.98
C GLY A 56 -9.18 4.52 -24.35
N ILE A 57 -8.25 4.61 -23.41
CA ILE A 57 -6.85 4.18 -23.63
C ILE A 57 -6.81 2.65 -23.66
N GLU A 58 -6.23 2.10 -24.71
CA GLU A 58 -5.92 0.66 -24.81
C GLU A 58 -4.64 0.35 -24.06
N ARG A 59 -4.68 -0.68 -23.24
CA ARG A 59 -3.59 -1.08 -22.36
C ARG A 59 -3.41 -2.59 -22.36
N ALA A 60 -2.21 -3.02 -21.95
CA ALA A 60 -1.86 -4.42 -21.73
C ALA A 60 -1.26 -4.59 -20.33
N GLY A 61 -1.44 -5.76 -19.75
CA GLY A 61 -0.86 -6.12 -18.45
C GLY A 61 0.66 -6.29 -18.48
N ALA A 62 1.24 -6.56 -19.67
CA ALA A 62 2.68 -6.61 -19.92
C ALA A 62 2.96 -6.32 -21.39
N ASP A 63 4.20 -5.96 -21.69
CA ASP A 63 4.62 -5.61 -23.05
C ASP A 63 4.66 -6.82 -24.00
N LYS A 64 4.86 -8.02 -23.46
CA LYS A 64 5.05 -9.26 -24.26
C LYS A 64 4.44 -10.47 -23.55
N GLY A 65 4.17 -11.52 -24.34
CA GLY A 65 3.72 -12.80 -23.84
C GLY A 65 2.20 -12.90 -23.64
N ASN A 66 1.76 -13.91 -22.87
CA ASN A 66 0.37 -14.11 -22.52
C ASN A 66 -0.04 -13.10 -21.46
N THR A 67 -0.71 -12.02 -21.85
CA THR A 67 -1.13 -10.93 -20.97
C THR A 67 -2.57 -10.54 -21.21
N ILE A 68 -3.18 -9.88 -20.24
CA ILE A 68 -4.52 -9.32 -20.42
C ILE A 68 -4.44 -7.99 -21.18
N HIS A 69 -5.52 -7.71 -21.91
CA HIS A 69 -5.71 -6.43 -22.60
C HIS A 69 -7.03 -5.82 -22.18
N TRP A 70 -7.08 -4.49 -22.05
CA TRP A 70 -8.30 -3.77 -21.74
C TRP A 70 -8.29 -2.38 -22.36
N LYS A 71 -9.47 -1.79 -22.40
CA LYS A 71 -9.66 -0.38 -22.74
C LYS A 71 -10.21 0.34 -21.53
N SER A 72 -9.57 1.44 -21.11
CA SER A 72 -9.99 2.17 -19.91
C SER A 72 -11.44 2.65 -20.03
N LYS A 73 -12.26 2.22 -19.08
CA LYS A 73 -13.67 2.65 -18.95
C LYS A 73 -13.78 4.02 -18.32
N TYR A 74 -12.84 4.33 -17.42
CA TYR A 74 -12.84 5.57 -16.63
C TYR A 74 -11.55 6.34 -16.83
N GLY A 75 -11.68 7.69 -16.82
CA GLY A 75 -10.53 8.57 -16.72
C GLY A 75 -10.01 8.60 -15.27
N SER A 76 -8.73 8.88 -15.10
CA SER A 76 -8.09 8.89 -13.79
C SER A 76 -7.02 9.98 -13.69
N VAL A 77 -6.77 10.42 -12.44
CA VAL A 77 -5.59 11.18 -12.05
C VAL A 77 -4.72 10.26 -11.22
N ILE A 78 -3.45 10.14 -11.58
CA ILE A 78 -2.54 9.20 -10.92
C ILE A 78 -1.22 9.86 -10.53
N THR A 79 -0.54 9.24 -9.59
CA THR A 79 0.86 9.53 -9.27
C THR A 79 1.71 8.33 -9.70
N ALA A 80 2.75 8.61 -10.49
CA ALA A 80 3.70 7.59 -10.93
C ALA A 80 4.81 7.37 -9.88
N GLY A 81 5.27 6.13 -9.78
CA GLY A 81 6.52 5.80 -9.11
C GLY A 81 7.63 5.56 -10.14
N TYR A 82 8.78 6.17 -9.99
CA TYR A 82 9.92 6.16 -10.91
C TYR A 82 9.54 6.55 -12.36
N ASP A 83 8.42 7.21 -12.54
CA ASP A 83 7.82 7.51 -13.84
C ASP A 83 7.53 6.26 -14.71
N ILE A 84 7.44 5.09 -14.08
CA ILE A 84 7.25 3.79 -14.74
C ILE A 84 5.87 3.22 -14.49
N GLY A 85 5.39 3.29 -13.24
CA GLY A 85 4.17 2.62 -12.83
C GLY A 85 3.21 3.50 -12.04
N THR A 86 1.94 3.15 -12.07
CA THR A 86 0.91 3.82 -11.27
C THR A 86 1.00 3.36 -9.81
N SER A 87 1.50 4.22 -8.94
CA SER A 87 1.56 3.95 -7.50
C SER A 87 0.25 4.27 -6.79
N ASP A 88 -0.40 5.36 -7.20
CA ASP A 88 -1.61 5.88 -6.59
C ASP A 88 -2.48 6.56 -7.63
N GLY A 89 -3.77 6.65 -7.33
CA GLY A 89 -4.65 7.43 -8.17
C GLY A 89 -6.10 7.41 -7.72
N MET A 90 -6.88 8.23 -8.40
CA MET A 90 -8.32 8.28 -8.26
C MET A 90 -8.95 8.36 -9.65
N ASN A 91 -9.98 7.56 -9.89
CA ASN A 91 -10.75 7.67 -11.13
C ASN A 91 -11.95 8.61 -10.97
N GLU A 92 -12.58 8.95 -12.09
CA GLU A 92 -13.72 9.86 -12.15
C GLU A 92 -15.01 9.37 -11.44
N LYS A 93 -15.02 8.11 -10.96
CA LYS A 93 -16.09 7.53 -10.14
C LYS A 93 -15.81 7.67 -8.64
N GLY A 94 -14.63 8.21 -8.28
CA GLY A 94 -14.20 8.34 -6.89
C GLY A 94 -13.59 7.06 -6.31
N LEU A 95 -13.29 6.06 -7.15
CA LEU A 95 -12.48 4.93 -6.72
C LEU A 95 -11.03 5.38 -6.60
N VAL A 96 -10.45 5.21 -5.41
CA VAL A 96 -9.04 5.47 -5.10
C VAL A 96 -8.31 4.16 -5.01
N ALA A 97 -7.09 4.08 -5.55
CA ALA A 97 -6.22 2.93 -5.42
C ALA A 97 -4.81 3.36 -5.00
N ASN A 98 -4.21 2.61 -4.08
CA ASN A 98 -2.90 2.89 -3.49
C ASN A 98 -2.08 1.61 -3.42
N LEU A 99 -0.86 1.65 -3.93
CA LEU A 99 0.08 0.55 -3.91
C LEU A 99 1.19 0.85 -2.89
N LEU A 100 1.33 0.00 -1.87
CA LEU A 100 2.30 0.16 -0.80
C LEU A 100 3.25 -1.05 -0.75
N TYR A 101 4.40 -0.86 -0.11
CA TYR A 101 5.38 -1.93 0.06
C TYR A 101 4.97 -2.89 1.17
N LEU A 102 5.10 -4.20 0.89
CA LEU A 102 4.89 -5.29 1.85
C LEU A 102 5.94 -6.38 1.63
N THR A 103 6.86 -6.54 2.55
CA THR A 103 7.96 -7.52 2.42
C THR A 103 7.45 -8.95 2.23
N GLU A 104 6.33 -9.28 2.88
CA GLU A 104 5.71 -10.61 2.87
C GLU A 104 4.96 -10.94 1.58
N SER A 105 4.81 -9.98 0.64
CA SER A 105 4.14 -10.24 -0.63
C SER A 105 4.90 -11.28 -1.45
N ASP A 106 4.19 -12.33 -1.82
CA ASP A 106 4.69 -13.44 -2.63
C ASP A 106 3.63 -13.86 -3.64
N TYR A 107 3.87 -13.54 -4.90
CA TYR A 107 2.94 -13.80 -6.01
C TYR A 107 3.18 -15.17 -6.67
N TYR A 108 4.25 -15.86 -6.29
CA TYR A 108 4.68 -17.07 -6.96
C TYR A 108 3.72 -18.23 -6.72
N ARG A 109 3.33 -18.88 -7.82
CA ARG A 109 2.60 -20.16 -7.84
C ARG A 109 3.26 -21.10 -8.84
N PRO A 110 3.56 -22.34 -8.45
CA PRO A 110 4.12 -23.32 -9.38
C PRO A 110 3.17 -23.55 -10.57
N ASN A 111 3.73 -23.59 -11.80
CA ASN A 111 3.02 -23.89 -13.03
C ASN A 111 1.82 -22.95 -13.35
N ASP A 112 1.88 -21.70 -12.89
CA ASP A 112 0.84 -20.71 -13.15
C ASP A 112 0.90 -20.22 -14.61
N THR A 113 -0.06 -20.64 -15.42
CA THR A 113 -0.17 -20.30 -16.85
C THR A 113 -1.12 -19.15 -17.14
N ARG A 114 -1.70 -18.54 -16.09
CA ARG A 114 -2.61 -17.40 -16.27
C ARG A 114 -1.92 -16.23 -16.97
N PRO A 115 -2.69 -15.38 -17.69
CA PRO A 115 -2.15 -14.16 -18.26
C PRO A 115 -1.41 -13.30 -17.23
N VAL A 116 -0.40 -12.56 -17.68
CA VAL A 116 0.41 -11.68 -16.84
C VAL A 116 -0.26 -10.33 -16.63
N MET A 117 -0.17 -9.83 -15.41
CA MET A 117 -0.37 -8.45 -14.99
C MET A 117 0.90 -7.96 -14.31
N GLY A 118 1.59 -7.01 -14.90
CA GLY A 118 2.73 -6.35 -14.26
C GLY A 118 2.30 -5.58 -13.02
N ILE A 119 3.09 -5.66 -11.96
CA ILE A 119 2.81 -4.95 -10.70
C ILE A 119 2.72 -3.43 -10.92
N SER A 120 3.49 -2.86 -11.84
CA SER A 120 3.51 -1.44 -12.17
C SER A 120 2.22 -0.91 -12.81
N ILE A 121 1.41 -1.79 -13.40
CA ILE A 121 0.16 -1.42 -14.08
C ILE A 121 -1.09 -1.94 -13.35
N TRP A 122 -0.94 -2.73 -12.28
CA TRP A 122 -2.06 -3.33 -11.55
C TRP A 122 -3.00 -2.27 -10.95
N THR A 123 -2.45 -1.23 -10.32
CA THR A 123 -3.23 -0.09 -9.81
C THR A 123 -4.00 0.61 -10.93
N GLN A 124 -3.36 0.82 -12.08
CA GLN A 124 -4.01 1.43 -13.24
C GLN A 124 -5.15 0.58 -13.80
N TYR A 125 -4.97 -0.75 -13.84
CA TYR A 125 -6.02 -1.68 -14.23
C TYR A 125 -7.28 -1.52 -13.38
N VAL A 126 -7.10 -1.38 -12.07
CA VAL A 126 -8.20 -1.19 -11.13
C VAL A 126 -8.91 0.14 -11.38
N LEU A 127 -8.16 1.24 -11.52
CA LEU A 127 -8.72 2.57 -11.79
C LEU A 127 -9.43 2.65 -13.14
N ASP A 128 -8.93 1.94 -14.15
CA ASP A 128 -9.50 1.95 -15.50
C ASP A 128 -10.82 1.18 -15.58
N ASN A 129 -11.02 0.14 -14.76
CA ASN A 129 -12.08 -0.83 -14.99
C ASN A 129 -13.23 -0.79 -14.00
N PHE A 130 -13.03 -0.33 -12.76
CA PHE A 130 -14.01 -0.42 -11.69
C PHE A 130 -14.48 0.93 -11.19
N ALA A 131 -15.76 1.03 -10.84
CA ALA A 131 -16.35 2.21 -10.23
C ALA A 131 -16.39 2.11 -8.70
N THR A 132 -16.49 0.90 -8.17
CA THR A 132 -16.66 0.64 -6.73
C THR A 132 -15.71 -0.44 -6.22
N VAL A 133 -15.55 -0.49 -4.91
CA VAL A 133 -14.81 -1.56 -4.23
C VAL A 133 -15.43 -2.92 -4.51
N ASP A 134 -16.74 -3.03 -4.41
CA ASP A 134 -17.48 -4.28 -4.61
C ASP A 134 -17.26 -4.85 -6.04
N GLU A 135 -17.28 -3.98 -7.07
CA GLU A 135 -16.96 -4.38 -8.45
C GLU A 135 -15.54 -4.94 -8.56
N ALA A 136 -14.57 -4.24 -7.95
CA ALA A 136 -13.16 -4.63 -7.99
C ALA A 136 -12.93 -5.95 -7.24
N VAL A 137 -13.48 -6.10 -6.03
CA VAL A 137 -13.36 -7.33 -5.23
C VAL A 137 -13.97 -8.51 -5.97
N LYS A 138 -15.19 -8.36 -6.51
CA LYS A 138 -15.87 -9.40 -7.27
C LYS A 138 -15.06 -9.89 -8.48
N GLU A 139 -14.35 -8.99 -9.15
CA GLU A 139 -13.57 -9.37 -10.33
C GLU A 139 -12.19 -9.91 -9.95
N LEU A 140 -11.47 -9.23 -9.06
CA LEU A 140 -10.12 -9.61 -8.67
C LEU A 140 -10.07 -10.93 -7.89
N SER A 141 -11.13 -11.27 -7.14
CA SER A 141 -11.24 -12.56 -6.43
C SER A 141 -11.30 -13.78 -7.37
N LYS A 142 -11.61 -13.59 -8.65
CA LYS A 142 -11.57 -14.68 -9.65
C LYS A 142 -10.15 -15.06 -10.05
N GLU A 143 -9.17 -14.22 -9.74
CA GLU A 143 -7.76 -14.42 -10.05
C GLU A 143 -7.50 -14.82 -11.52
N THR A 144 -8.09 -14.09 -12.46
CA THR A 144 -8.00 -14.38 -13.90
C THR A 144 -6.62 -14.10 -14.49
N PHE A 145 -5.74 -13.46 -13.76
CA PHE A 145 -4.35 -13.19 -14.11
C PHE A 145 -3.41 -13.48 -12.92
N ARG A 146 -2.12 -13.52 -13.20
CA ARG A 146 -1.06 -13.58 -12.19
C ARG A 146 -0.28 -12.27 -12.17
N ILE A 147 0.18 -11.87 -11.00
CA ILE A 147 1.06 -10.69 -10.86
C ILE A 147 2.48 -11.09 -11.25
N ASP A 148 3.11 -10.24 -12.07
CA ASP A 148 4.54 -10.28 -12.36
C ASP A 148 5.20 -9.03 -11.77
N ALA A 149 6.18 -9.25 -10.92
CA ALA A 149 6.80 -8.21 -10.10
C ALA A 149 8.33 -8.24 -10.25
N PRO A 150 8.87 -7.69 -11.36
CA PRO A 150 10.31 -7.54 -11.53
C PRO A 150 10.88 -6.61 -10.47
N ASP A 151 12.18 -6.70 -10.23
CA ASP A 151 12.85 -5.81 -9.30
C ASP A 151 12.70 -4.35 -9.73
N MET A 152 12.62 -3.45 -8.75
CA MET A 152 12.55 -2.01 -8.98
C MET A 152 13.87 -1.47 -9.58
N PRO A 153 13.86 -0.28 -10.18
CA PRO A 153 15.08 0.31 -10.77
C PRO A 153 16.29 0.40 -9.83
N ASN A 154 16.04 0.52 -8.53
CA ASN A 154 17.06 0.56 -7.48
C ASN A 154 17.49 -0.83 -6.98
N GLY A 155 17.01 -1.92 -7.60
CA GLY A 155 17.30 -3.30 -7.24
C GLY A 155 16.50 -3.84 -6.05
N ALA A 156 15.58 -3.05 -5.47
CA ALA A 156 14.67 -3.55 -4.44
C ALA A 156 13.61 -4.48 -5.05
N LYS A 157 13.15 -5.46 -4.26
CA LYS A 157 12.03 -6.32 -4.68
C LYS A 157 10.75 -5.51 -4.80
N SER A 158 9.97 -5.74 -5.84
CA SER A 158 8.64 -5.14 -6.03
C SER A 158 7.57 -5.93 -5.27
N THR A 159 7.80 -6.14 -3.96
CA THR A 159 6.83 -6.78 -3.07
C THR A 159 5.86 -5.73 -2.56
N LEU A 160 4.67 -5.70 -3.10
CA LEU A 160 3.68 -4.64 -2.87
C LEU A 160 2.33 -5.26 -2.52
N HIS A 161 1.46 -4.48 -1.87
CA HIS A 161 0.06 -4.80 -1.67
C HIS A 161 -0.81 -3.60 -2.06
N LEU A 162 -2.05 -3.88 -2.45
CA LEU A 162 -2.97 -2.90 -2.99
C LEU A 162 -4.09 -2.60 -2.00
N ALA A 163 -4.38 -1.32 -1.78
CA ALA A 163 -5.59 -0.88 -1.12
C ALA A 163 -6.46 -0.06 -2.07
N ILE A 164 -7.76 -0.24 -1.98
CA ILE A 164 -8.74 0.58 -2.69
C ILE A 164 -9.79 1.12 -1.73
N SER A 165 -10.41 2.23 -2.09
CA SER A 165 -11.58 2.79 -1.41
C SER A 165 -12.45 3.55 -2.39
N ASP A 166 -13.74 3.66 -2.13
CA ASP A 166 -14.67 4.34 -3.01
C ASP A 166 -15.49 5.43 -2.32
N ALA A 167 -16.35 6.09 -3.09
CA ALA A 167 -17.19 7.19 -2.61
C ALA A 167 -18.24 6.77 -1.57
N SER A 168 -18.52 5.47 -1.40
CA SER A 168 -19.39 4.95 -0.34
C SER A 168 -18.67 4.83 1.01
N GLY A 169 -17.34 4.98 1.00
CA GLY A 169 -16.47 4.73 2.13
C GLY A 169 -16.11 3.25 2.32
N ASN A 170 -16.54 2.36 1.40
CA ASN A 170 -16.05 0.99 1.41
C ASN A 170 -14.56 0.94 1.04
N SER A 171 -13.86 -0.06 1.53
CA SER A 171 -12.43 -0.24 1.36
C SER A 171 -12.09 -1.71 1.20
N ALA A 172 -11.06 -2.02 0.41
CA ALA A 172 -10.52 -3.37 0.36
C ALA A 172 -8.99 -3.34 0.27
N ILE A 173 -8.36 -4.37 0.85
CA ILE A 173 -6.92 -4.57 0.85
C ILE A 173 -6.64 -5.95 0.27
N PHE A 174 -5.74 -5.99 -0.70
CA PHE A 174 -5.37 -7.19 -1.46
C PHE A 174 -3.91 -7.51 -1.18
N GLU A 175 -3.67 -8.65 -0.56
CA GLU A 175 -2.34 -9.17 -0.25
C GLU A 175 -2.13 -10.54 -0.88
N TYR A 176 -0.98 -10.74 -1.51
CA TYR A 176 -0.53 -12.07 -1.93
C TYR A 176 0.45 -12.61 -0.88
N ILE A 177 0.02 -13.58 -0.09
CA ILE A 177 0.84 -14.21 0.94
C ILE A 177 1.06 -15.69 0.60
N LYS A 178 2.30 -16.08 0.39
CA LYS A 178 2.66 -17.45 -0.03
C LYS A 178 1.88 -17.91 -1.27
N GLY A 179 1.79 -17.05 -2.27
CA GLY A 179 1.08 -17.31 -3.51
C GLY A 179 -0.44 -17.27 -3.42
N LYS A 180 -1.05 -16.94 -2.29
CA LYS A 180 -2.51 -16.87 -2.11
C LYS A 180 -2.97 -15.42 -2.01
N LEU A 181 -4.00 -15.08 -2.76
CA LEU A 181 -4.68 -13.79 -2.62
C LEU A 181 -5.53 -13.81 -1.35
N ILE A 182 -5.30 -12.81 -0.49
CA ILE A 182 -6.10 -12.52 0.70
C ILE A 182 -6.74 -11.16 0.48
N ILE A 183 -8.05 -11.07 0.72
CA ILE A 183 -8.81 -9.83 0.56
C ILE A 183 -9.48 -9.50 1.89
N HIS A 184 -9.25 -8.29 2.37
CA HIS A 184 -9.97 -7.71 3.50
C HIS A 184 -10.87 -6.62 2.94
N GLU A 185 -12.20 -6.76 3.08
CA GLU A 185 -13.18 -5.83 2.54
C GLU A 185 -14.13 -5.35 3.64
N GLY A 186 -14.35 -4.05 3.70
CA GLY A 186 -15.25 -3.41 4.66
C GLY A 186 -14.85 -1.97 4.97
N LYS A 187 -15.78 -1.20 5.52
CA LYS A 187 -15.56 0.20 5.92
C LYS A 187 -14.58 0.35 7.08
N GLU A 188 -14.38 -0.69 7.84
CA GLU A 188 -13.41 -0.75 8.96
C GLU A 188 -11.94 -0.80 8.49
N TYR A 189 -11.69 -1.21 7.25
CA TYR A 189 -10.33 -1.31 6.70
C TYR A 189 -9.80 0.03 6.17
N GLN A 190 -9.81 1.04 7.03
CA GLN A 190 -9.45 2.42 6.69
C GLN A 190 -7.95 2.69 6.61
N VAL A 191 -7.13 1.86 7.24
CA VAL A 191 -5.68 2.09 7.37
C VAL A 191 -4.92 0.94 6.76
N MET A 192 -3.84 1.26 6.03
CA MET A 192 -2.85 0.29 5.55
C MET A 192 -1.46 0.90 5.69
N THR A 193 -0.49 0.12 6.15
CA THR A 193 0.92 0.51 6.19
C THR A 193 1.78 -0.50 5.42
N ASN A 194 2.87 -0.98 6.00
CA ASN A 194 3.76 -1.96 5.37
C ASN A 194 3.73 -3.29 6.13
N SER A 195 4.90 -3.92 6.34
CA SER A 195 5.03 -5.17 7.12
C SER A 195 4.64 -5.01 8.60
N PRO A 196 4.11 -6.06 9.23
CA PRO A 196 3.82 -7.37 8.67
C PRO A 196 2.49 -7.41 7.89
N SER A 197 2.05 -8.62 7.48
CA SER A 197 0.77 -8.79 6.78
C SER A 197 -0.40 -8.13 7.52
N TYR A 198 -1.43 -7.77 6.79
CA TYR A 198 -2.55 -6.98 7.32
C TYR A 198 -3.26 -7.63 8.50
N GLU A 199 -3.43 -8.95 8.47
CA GLU A 199 -4.03 -9.71 9.59
C GLU A 199 -3.21 -9.57 10.87
N GLN A 200 -1.88 -9.61 10.75
CA GLN A 200 -0.99 -9.41 11.90
C GLN A 200 -1.03 -7.97 12.41
N GLN A 201 -1.15 -6.99 11.53
CA GLN A 201 -1.31 -5.58 11.93
C GLN A 201 -2.61 -5.35 12.70
N ILE A 202 -3.73 -5.95 12.26
CA ILE A 202 -5.00 -5.91 13.01
C ILE A 202 -4.82 -6.50 14.41
N THR A 203 -4.16 -7.65 14.50
CA THR A 203 -3.92 -8.31 15.80
C THR A 203 -3.11 -7.42 16.75
N LEU A 204 -2.04 -6.80 16.25
CA LEU A 204 -1.21 -5.88 17.03
C LEU A 204 -1.97 -4.60 17.42
N ASN A 205 -2.79 -4.06 16.52
CA ASN A 205 -3.64 -2.91 16.82
C ASN A 205 -4.66 -3.22 17.93
N ASN A 206 -5.28 -4.39 17.90
CA ASN A 206 -6.20 -4.84 18.95
C ASN A 206 -5.51 -4.93 20.31
N TYR A 207 -4.25 -5.42 20.34
CA TYR A 207 -3.46 -5.44 21.57
C TYR A 207 -3.24 -4.02 22.12
N TRP A 208 -2.83 -3.08 21.26
CA TRP A 208 -2.61 -1.69 21.66
C TRP A 208 -3.89 -1.00 22.14
N GLN A 209 -5.04 -1.30 21.53
CA GLN A 209 -6.33 -0.78 22.00
C GLN A 209 -6.66 -1.24 23.42
N GLN A 210 -6.28 -2.47 23.79
CA GLN A 210 -6.53 -3.00 25.13
C GLN A 210 -5.62 -2.41 26.20
N ILE A 211 -4.34 -2.16 25.90
CA ILE A 211 -3.34 -1.73 26.89
C ILE A 211 -3.19 -0.22 27.01
N GLY A 212 -3.48 0.54 25.95
CA GLY A 212 -3.18 1.98 25.91
C GLY A 212 -4.34 2.85 25.49
N GLY A 213 -5.01 2.51 24.40
CA GLY A 213 -6.11 3.29 23.86
C GLY A 213 -5.76 4.78 23.76
N LEU A 214 -6.49 5.61 24.51
CA LEU A 214 -6.28 7.05 24.58
C LEU A 214 -5.04 7.48 25.41
N VAL A 215 -4.51 6.60 26.25
CA VAL A 215 -3.49 6.95 27.23
C VAL A 215 -2.08 6.79 26.68
N MET A 216 -1.87 5.81 25.83
CA MET A 216 -0.56 5.49 25.28
C MET A 216 -0.64 4.93 23.86
N LEU A 217 0.08 5.54 22.95
CA LEU A 217 0.25 5.06 21.57
C LEU A 217 1.73 4.78 21.30
N PRO A 218 2.06 3.78 20.47
CA PRO A 218 3.45 3.49 20.13
C PRO A 218 4.03 4.61 19.26
N GLY A 219 5.26 5.04 19.57
CA GLY A 219 5.86 6.25 18.99
C GLY A 219 6.93 6.01 17.92
N THR A 220 7.25 4.77 17.54
CA THR A 220 8.31 4.53 16.55
C THR A 220 7.84 4.73 15.11
N ASN A 221 8.80 4.73 14.16
CA ASN A 221 8.51 4.78 12.72
C ASN A 221 8.17 3.41 12.12
N ARG A 222 8.15 2.35 12.92
CA ARG A 222 7.76 1.01 12.45
C ARG A 222 6.35 1.02 11.84
N ALA A 223 6.14 0.21 10.83
CA ALA A 223 4.85 0.10 10.14
C ALA A 223 3.70 -0.21 11.12
N VAL A 224 3.91 -1.14 12.03
CA VAL A 224 2.92 -1.52 13.06
C VAL A 224 2.56 -0.36 13.98
N ASP A 225 3.54 0.44 14.41
CA ASP A 225 3.31 1.58 15.28
C ASP A 225 2.59 2.72 14.55
N ARG A 226 2.94 2.94 13.27
CA ARG A 226 2.25 3.88 12.39
C ARG A 226 0.81 3.44 12.12
N PHE A 227 0.58 2.13 11.93
CA PHE A 227 -0.76 1.56 11.77
C PHE A 227 -1.63 1.86 12.99
N VAL A 228 -1.12 1.60 14.20
CA VAL A 228 -1.85 1.87 15.46
C VAL A 228 -2.16 3.36 15.59
N ARG A 229 -1.19 4.26 15.39
CA ARG A 229 -1.44 5.70 15.45
C ARG A 229 -2.42 6.18 14.40
N ALA A 230 -2.28 5.73 13.15
CA ALA A 230 -3.19 6.07 12.07
C ALA A 230 -4.61 5.61 12.37
N SER A 231 -4.77 4.35 12.83
CA SER A 231 -6.08 3.78 13.19
C SER A 231 -6.72 4.54 14.35
N PHE A 232 -5.94 4.95 15.33
CA PHE A 232 -6.45 5.76 16.42
C PHE A 232 -6.89 7.15 15.92
N TYR A 233 -5.97 7.89 15.28
CA TYR A 233 -6.24 9.27 14.91
C TYR A 233 -7.35 9.43 13.87
N ILE A 234 -7.43 8.56 12.86
CA ILE A 234 -8.46 8.68 11.83
C ILE A 234 -9.88 8.50 12.40
N ASN A 235 -10.01 7.78 13.52
CA ASN A 235 -11.29 7.55 14.18
C ASN A 235 -11.65 8.62 15.24
N VAL A 236 -10.67 9.40 15.74
CA VAL A 236 -10.92 10.42 16.78
C VAL A 236 -10.91 11.85 16.27
N ILE A 237 -10.40 12.11 15.07
CA ILE A 237 -10.51 13.45 14.49
C ILE A 237 -11.99 13.83 14.26
N PRO A 238 -12.35 15.12 14.38
CA PRO A 238 -13.73 15.55 14.19
C PRO A 238 -14.29 15.12 12.83
N GLN A 239 -15.50 14.55 12.86
CA GLN A 239 -16.23 14.27 11.63
C GLN A 239 -16.96 15.50 11.15
N THR A 240 -16.68 15.92 9.91
CA THR A 240 -17.24 17.12 9.27
C THR A 240 -17.74 16.78 7.87
N ASP A 241 -18.60 17.62 7.34
CA ASP A 241 -18.98 17.67 5.92
C ASP A 241 -18.30 18.84 5.16
N ASN A 242 -17.49 19.60 5.87
CA ASN A 242 -16.67 20.65 5.26
C ASN A 242 -15.40 20.03 4.66
N GLN A 243 -15.29 20.09 3.34
CA GLN A 243 -14.17 19.50 2.60
C GLN A 243 -12.78 19.99 3.08
N ARG A 244 -12.64 21.30 3.36
CA ARG A 244 -11.35 21.86 3.80
C ARG A 244 -10.94 21.35 5.17
N GLU A 245 -11.91 21.25 6.09
CA GLU A 245 -11.67 20.70 7.43
C GLU A 245 -11.35 19.21 7.37
N ALA A 246 -12.07 18.43 6.55
CA ALA A 246 -11.81 17.01 6.33
C ALA A 246 -10.39 16.78 5.80
N VAL A 247 -9.99 17.53 4.77
CA VAL A 247 -8.62 17.45 4.21
C VAL A 247 -7.58 17.87 5.23
N ALA A 248 -7.78 18.95 5.99
CA ALA A 248 -6.87 19.38 7.04
C ALA A 248 -6.74 18.34 8.16
N GLY A 249 -7.85 17.70 8.55
CA GLY A 249 -7.87 16.60 9.50
C GLY A 249 -7.05 15.41 9.02
N VAL A 250 -7.25 14.96 7.78
CA VAL A 250 -6.48 13.88 7.16
C VAL A 250 -4.99 14.24 7.10
N PHE A 251 -4.62 15.46 6.71
CA PHE A 251 -3.22 15.90 6.74
C PHE A 251 -2.63 15.88 8.14
N SER A 252 -3.40 16.16 9.18
CA SER A 252 -2.93 16.08 10.56
C SER A 252 -2.62 14.64 10.97
N VAL A 253 -3.45 13.68 10.57
CA VAL A 253 -3.16 12.24 10.75
C VAL A 253 -1.91 11.84 9.98
N ILE A 254 -1.83 12.20 8.70
CA ILE A 254 -0.71 11.88 7.82
C ILE A 254 0.62 12.41 8.37
N ARG A 255 0.68 13.64 8.86
CA ARG A 255 1.89 14.22 9.48
C ARG A 255 2.35 13.43 10.71
N ASN A 256 1.43 12.87 11.47
CA ASN A 256 1.78 12.08 12.66
C ASN A 256 2.41 10.72 12.33
N VAL A 257 2.20 10.22 11.13
CA VAL A 257 2.67 8.91 10.68
C VAL A 257 3.69 8.98 9.54
N SER A 258 4.03 10.18 9.07
CA SER A 258 5.06 10.41 8.06
C SER A 258 6.46 10.15 8.61
N VAL A 259 7.33 9.62 7.77
CA VAL A 259 8.74 9.44 8.06
C VAL A 259 9.53 10.47 7.23
N PRO A 260 10.46 11.21 7.81
CA PRO A 260 11.27 12.17 7.06
C PRO A 260 12.02 11.52 5.89
N LEU A 261 12.07 12.21 4.73
CA LEU A 261 12.76 11.73 3.54
C LEU A 261 14.22 11.37 3.85
N GLY A 262 14.67 10.25 3.32
CA GLY A 262 16.06 9.80 3.44
C GLY A 262 16.40 9.11 4.76
N ILE A 263 15.46 9.00 5.71
CA ILE A 263 15.72 8.22 6.91
C ILE A 263 15.76 6.73 6.54
N SER A 264 16.90 6.13 6.83
CA SER A 264 17.14 4.70 6.75
C SER A 264 17.98 4.32 7.95
N THR A 265 17.38 3.73 8.99
CA THR A 265 18.13 3.30 10.17
C THR A 265 18.15 1.77 10.25
N PRO A 266 19.34 1.15 10.34
CA PRO A 266 19.45 -0.28 10.57
C PRO A 266 18.84 -0.76 11.90
N ALA A 267 18.67 0.17 12.85
CA ALA A 267 18.17 -0.11 14.20
C ALA A 267 16.63 -0.22 14.28
N GLN A 268 15.90 0.11 13.21
CA GLN A 268 14.44 -0.01 13.17
C GLN A 268 14.03 -0.83 11.95
N PRO A 269 14.16 -2.15 11.98
CA PRO A 269 13.57 -3.00 10.94
C PRO A 269 12.05 -2.79 10.97
N ASN A 270 11.45 -2.78 9.80
CA ASN A 270 9.99 -2.74 9.63
C ASN A 270 9.31 -3.93 10.27
#